data_f2c22f4168b37c98cbf938d097b14b17
#
_entry.id   f2c22f4168b37c98cbf938d097b14b17
#
_cell.length_a   1.000
_cell.length_b   1.000
_cell.length_c   1.000
_cell.angle_alpha   90.00
_cell.angle_beta   90.00
_cell.angle_gamma   90.00
#
_symmetry.space_group_name_H-M   'P 1'
#
loop_
_entity.id
_entity.type
_entity.pdbx_description
1 polymer ?
#
loop_
_entity_poly.entity_id
_entity_poly.type
_entity_poly.pdbx_seq_one_letter_code
_entity_poly.pdbx_strand_id
1 'polypeptide(L)'
;IRVASPSFNGVSEQKIQDLLKEAGLPEDGKQQLYDGRTGEAFTERTTVGSMYMIKLNHMVADKIHARSTGPYTMVTQQPLGGKAQNGGQRFGEMEVWALEAYGAANTLQEMLTIKSDDVYGRSKAYESIIKKTEIVGPKVPESFNVLVKELQGLGLKVDLVHSDNVVDAEEILASNIHEEATHPAEVDVPQDAV
;
A
#
# COMPACT_ATOMS: atom_id res chain seq x y z
N ILE A 1 -20.92 -20.36 39.30
CA ILE A 1 -20.26 -21.68 39.30
C ILE A 1 -18.90 -21.52 38.63
N ARG A 2 -17.87 -22.13 39.21
CA ARG A 2 -16.52 -22.17 38.63
C ARG A 2 -16.31 -23.56 38.05
N VAL A 3 -15.95 -23.60 36.75
CA VAL A 3 -15.73 -24.85 36.00
C VAL A 3 -14.31 -24.86 35.49
N ALA A 4 -13.62 -26.01 35.68
CA ALA A 4 -12.30 -26.22 35.08
C ALA A 4 -12.45 -27.09 33.83
N SER A 5 -11.92 -26.63 32.73
CA SER A 5 -11.80 -27.37 31.46
C SER A 5 -10.34 -27.44 31.06
N PRO A 6 -9.75 -28.62 30.88
CA PRO A 6 -8.39 -28.75 30.39
C PRO A 6 -8.27 -28.23 28.95
N SER A 7 -7.14 -27.64 28.61
CA SER A 7 -6.88 -27.20 27.25
C SER A 7 -6.84 -28.39 26.29
N PHE A 8 -7.41 -28.20 25.11
CA PHE A 8 -7.52 -29.22 24.03
C PHE A 8 -8.30 -30.49 24.38
N ASN A 9 -8.92 -30.55 25.53
CA ASN A 9 -9.80 -31.64 25.91
C ASN A 9 -11.20 -31.08 26.13
N GLY A 10 -12.06 -31.20 25.13
CA GLY A 10 -13.40 -30.62 25.13
C GLY A 10 -14.30 -31.24 26.23
N VAL A 11 -15.16 -30.43 26.78
CA VAL A 11 -16.25 -30.89 27.69
C VAL A 11 -17.37 -31.47 26.84
N SER A 12 -18.00 -32.58 27.28
CA SER A 12 -19.13 -33.15 26.56
C SER A 12 -20.38 -32.26 26.65
N GLU A 13 -21.23 -32.32 25.63
CA GLU A 13 -22.45 -31.52 25.54
C GLU A 13 -23.37 -31.76 26.76
N GLN A 14 -23.57 -33.00 27.18
CA GLN A 14 -24.35 -33.34 28.36
C GLN A 14 -23.85 -32.64 29.62
N LYS A 15 -22.53 -32.61 29.83
CA LYS A 15 -21.93 -31.95 30.98
C LYS A 15 -22.14 -30.43 30.95
N ILE A 16 -22.14 -29.82 29.77
CA ILE A 16 -22.46 -28.39 29.61
C ILE A 16 -23.91 -28.11 29.99
N GLN A 17 -24.85 -28.94 29.51
CA GLN A 17 -26.25 -28.80 29.83
C GLN A 17 -26.53 -28.97 31.33
N ASP A 18 -25.89 -29.96 31.99
CA ASP A 18 -25.99 -30.16 33.42
C ASP A 18 -25.46 -28.94 34.22
N LEU A 19 -24.36 -28.38 33.81
CA LEU A 19 -23.81 -27.17 34.43
C LEU A 19 -24.69 -25.95 34.22
N LEU A 20 -25.34 -25.82 33.06
CA LEU A 20 -26.31 -24.75 32.81
C LEU A 20 -27.54 -24.90 33.72
N LYS A 21 -28.06 -26.13 33.91
CA LYS A 21 -29.14 -26.40 34.84
C LYS A 21 -28.76 -26.08 36.29
N GLU A 22 -27.56 -26.49 36.71
CA GLU A 22 -27.03 -26.18 38.03
C GLU A 22 -26.89 -24.67 38.27
N ALA A 23 -26.54 -23.92 37.20
CA ALA A 23 -26.48 -22.49 37.23
C ALA A 23 -27.85 -21.76 37.18
N GLY A 24 -28.94 -22.51 37.02
CA GLY A 24 -30.29 -21.96 36.88
C GLY A 24 -30.55 -21.27 35.52
N LEU A 25 -29.77 -21.63 34.51
CA LEU A 25 -29.89 -21.12 33.14
C LEU A 25 -30.62 -22.13 32.24
N PRO A 26 -31.25 -21.70 31.14
CA PRO A 26 -31.83 -22.59 30.15
C PRO A 26 -30.79 -23.59 29.61
N GLU A 27 -31.20 -24.83 29.33
CA GLU A 27 -30.31 -25.90 28.82
C GLU A 27 -29.63 -25.53 27.49
N ASP A 28 -30.30 -24.74 26.66
CA ASP A 28 -29.79 -24.25 25.38
C ASP A 28 -28.88 -23.03 25.51
N GLY A 29 -28.68 -22.46 26.69
CA GLY A 29 -27.88 -21.30 26.96
C GLY A 29 -28.41 -20.01 26.32
N LYS A 30 -29.61 -20.03 25.76
CA LYS A 30 -30.21 -18.90 25.04
C LYS A 30 -31.22 -18.16 25.91
N GLN A 31 -31.19 -16.83 25.82
CA GLN A 31 -32.11 -15.95 26.54
C GLN A 31 -32.90 -15.08 25.56
N GLN A 32 -34.10 -14.69 25.96
CA GLN A 32 -34.87 -13.71 25.22
C GLN A 32 -34.29 -12.31 25.49
N LEU A 33 -33.90 -11.62 24.43
CA LEU A 33 -33.40 -10.24 24.49
C LEU A 33 -34.44 -9.30 23.90
N TYR A 34 -34.35 -8.04 24.32
CA TYR A 34 -35.21 -6.96 23.88
C TYR A 34 -34.35 -5.82 23.30
N ASP A 35 -34.85 -5.15 22.27
CA ASP A 35 -34.21 -3.94 21.77
C ASP A 35 -34.32 -2.84 22.82
N GLY A 36 -33.19 -2.30 23.24
CA GLY A 36 -33.12 -1.24 24.25
C GLY A 36 -33.71 0.10 23.81
N ARG A 37 -34.01 0.29 22.54
CA ARG A 37 -34.63 1.51 22.00
C ARG A 37 -36.14 1.39 21.88
N THR A 38 -36.62 0.29 21.30
CA THR A 38 -38.04 0.06 21.01
C THR A 38 -38.76 -0.72 22.13
N GLY A 39 -38.03 -1.50 22.92
CA GLY A 39 -38.59 -2.41 23.90
C GLY A 39 -39.16 -3.69 23.30
N GLU A 40 -39.06 -3.89 22.00
CA GLU A 40 -39.56 -5.09 21.32
C GLU A 40 -38.64 -6.28 21.55
N ALA A 41 -39.22 -7.46 21.66
CA ALA A 41 -38.47 -8.71 21.78
C ALA A 41 -37.81 -9.07 20.44
N PHE A 42 -36.59 -9.55 20.48
CA PHE A 42 -35.96 -10.14 19.30
C PHE A 42 -36.70 -11.42 18.88
N THR A 43 -36.75 -11.65 17.58
CA THR A 43 -37.46 -12.79 17.00
C THR A 43 -36.86 -14.11 17.44
N GLU A 44 -35.54 -14.13 17.66
CA GLU A 44 -34.81 -15.34 18.07
C GLU A 44 -34.16 -15.16 19.45
N ARG A 45 -34.15 -16.22 20.23
CA ARG A 45 -33.38 -16.26 21.47
C ARG A 45 -31.89 -16.30 21.18
N THR A 46 -31.12 -15.53 21.90
CA THR A 46 -29.68 -15.33 21.69
C THR A 46 -28.89 -15.90 22.87
N THR A 47 -27.72 -16.48 22.59
CA THR A 47 -26.78 -16.90 23.63
C THR A 47 -26.19 -15.69 24.31
N VAL A 48 -26.29 -15.63 25.65
CA VAL A 48 -25.78 -14.53 26.47
C VAL A 48 -24.83 -15.08 27.51
N GLY A 49 -23.67 -14.43 27.64
CA GLY A 49 -22.66 -14.80 28.62
C GLY A 49 -21.56 -13.78 28.75
N SER A 50 -20.70 -13.98 29.73
CA SER A 50 -19.49 -13.17 29.90
C SER A 50 -18.42 -13.63 28.91
N MET A 51 -17.87 -12.68 28.17
CA MET A 51 -16.78 -12.92 27.24
C MET A 51 -15.52 -12.21 27.73
N TYR A 52 -14.40 -12.91 27.71
CA TYR A 52 -13.12 -12.31 28.01
C TYR A 52 -12.62 -11.57 26.78
N MET A 53 -12.35 -10.28 26.93
CA MET A 53 -11.91 -9.41 25.83
C MET A 53 -10.51 -8.88 26.12
N ILE A 54 -9.65 -8.97 25.12
CA ILE A 54 -8.28 -8.47 25.18
C ILE A 54 -8.12 -7.37 24.12
N LYS A 55 -7.57 -6.23 24.54
CA LYS A 55 -7.10 -5.20 23.59
C LYS A 55 -5.69 -5.58 23.11
N LEU A 56 -5.54 -5.84 21.83
CA LEU A 56 -4.24 -6.17 21.23
C LEU A 56 -3.43 -4.90 20.95
N ASN A 57 -2.11 -5.06 20.91
CA ASN A 57 -1.18 -3.95 20.62
C ASN A 57 -1.19 -3.50 19.15
N HIS A 58 -1.98 -4.14 18.30
CA HIS A 58 -2.15 -3.77 16.90
C HIS A 58 -3.01 -2.51 16.75
N MET A 59 -2.49 -1.37 17.18
CA MET A 59 -3.20 -0.10 17.14
C MET A 59 -2.90 0.67 15.87
N VAL A 60 -3.81 1.55 15.47
CA VAL A 60 -3.72 2.35 14.23
C VAL A 60 -2.48 3.26 14.23
N ALA A 61 -2.07 3.78 15.37
CA ALA A 61 -0.88 4.63 15.48
C ALA A 61 0.40 3.97 14.97
N ASP A 62 0.52 2.65 15.16
CA ASP A 62 1.67 1.88 14.68
C ASP A 62 1.58 1.51 13.20
N LYS A 63 0.39 1.58 12.61
CA LYS A 63 0.13 1.13 11.23
C LYS A 63 -0.09 2.27 10.25
N ILE A 64 -0.57 3.42 10.70
CA ILE A 64 -0.79 4.58 9.84
C ILE A 64 0.53 5.05 9.25
N HIS A 65 0.55 5.26 7.95
CA HIS A 65 1.74 5.71 7.24
C HIS A 65 1.34 6.51 6.00
N ALA A 66 2.09 7.59 5.73
CA ALA A 66 1.97 8.40 4.54
C ALA A 66 3.36 8.83 4.08
N ARG A 67 3.50 9.14 2.80
CA ARG A 67 4.74 9.59 2.19
C ARG A 67 4.45 10.63 1.10
N SER A 68 5.27 11.66 1.03
CA SER A 68 5.38 12.52 -0.14
C SER A 68 6.70 12.25 -0.87
N THR A 69 7.81 12.60 -0.25
CA THR A 69 9.17 12.31 -0.71
C THR A 69 9.90 11.49 0.35
N GLY A 70 10.94 10.78 -0.04
CA GLY A 70 11.71 9.96 0.89
C GLY A 70 12.84 9.22 0.16
N PRO A 71 13.48 8.23 0.79
CA PRO A 71 14.59 7.49 0.22
C PRO A 71 14.16 6.62 -0.97
N TYR A 72 15.07 6.45 -1.91
CA TYR A 72 14.93 5.64 -3.11
C TYR A 72 16.02 4.59 -3.19
N THR A 73 15.77 3.51 -3.95
CA THR A 73 16.77 2.49 -4.24
C THR A 73 17.83 3.06 -5.18
N MET A 74 19.08 2.55 -5.08
CA MET A 74 20.18 3.09 -5.86
C MET A 74 20.10 2.71 -7.34
N VAL A 75 19.75 1.48 -7.67
CA VAL A 75 19.77 0.97 -9.06
C VAL A 75 18.51 1.35 -9.82
N THR A 76 17.34 0.97 -9.30
CA THR A 76 16.06 1.17 -9.98
C THR A 76 15.43 2.53 -9.71
N GLN A 77 15.97 3.32 -8.79
CA GLN A 77 15.42 4.62 -8.38
C GLN A 77 13.95 4.59 -7.95
N GLN A 78 13.48 3.44 -7.52
CA GLN A 78 12.13 3.26 -6.99
C GLN A 78 12.07 3.63 -5.51
N PRO A 79 10.91 4.10 -4.98
CA PRO A 79 10.74 4.33 -3.56
C PRO A 79 10.98 3.06 -2.74
N LEU A 80 11.68 3.18 -1.63
CA LEU A 80 11.82 2.08 -0.67
C LEU A 80 10.45 1.69 -0.09
N GLY A 81 10.31 0.45 0.37
CA GLY A 81 9.12 -0.04 1.06
C GLY A 81 9.25 0.05 2.58
N GLY A 82 8.10 0.05 3.26
CA GLY A 82 8.03 -0.05 4.71
C GLY A 82 7.96 1.28 5.46
N LYS A 83 7.18 1.29 6.55
CA LYS A 83 6.96 2.47 7.39
C LYS A 83 8.26 2.95 8.06
N ALA A 84 9.11 2.04 8.52
CA ALA A 84 10.34 2.36 9.25
C ALA A 84 11.34 3.17 8.40
N GLN A 85 11.33 2.98 7.07
CA GLN A 85 12.18 3.70 6.13
C GLN A 85 11.47 4.88 5.45
N ASN A 86 10.34 5.31 5.96
CA ASN A 86 9.49 6.28 5.27
C ASN A 86 9.24 5.91 3.80
N GLY A 87 8.97 4.63 3.57
CA GLY A 87 8.80 4.04 2.24
C GLY A 87 7.42 4.28 1.65
N GLY A 88 7.30 4.02 0.33
CA GLY A 88 6.03 4.07 -0.38
C GLY A 88 5.23 2.78 -0.28
N GLN A 89 4.00 2.82 -0.76
CA GLN A 89 3.15 1.65 -0.92
C GLN A 89 3.49 0.94 -2.23
N ARG A 90 3.43 -0.38 -2.22
CA ARG A 90 3.61 -1.16 -3.44
C ARG A 90 2.35 -1.10 -4.28
N PHE A 91 2.47 -0.59 -5.50
CA PHE A 91 1.45 -0.71 -6.53
C PHE A 91 1.73 -1.97 -7.33
N GLY A 92 1.04 -3.06 -6.99
CA GLY A 92 1.30 -4.39 -7.54
C GLY A 92 0.67 -4.61 -8.91
N GLU A 93 0.89 -5.80 -9.46
CA GLU A 93 0.38 -6.18 -10.78
C GLU A 93 -1.16 -6.14 -10.84
N MET A 94 -1.83 -6.61 -9.79
CA MET A 94 -3.31 -6.61 -9.74
C MET A 94 -3.89 -5.19 -9.72
N GLU A 95 -3.25 -4.24 -9.04
CA GLU A 95 -3.63 -2.83 -9.03
C GLU A 95 -3.44 -2.19 -10.41
N VAL A 96 -2.38 -2.58 -11.14
CA VAL A 96 -2.17 -2.17 -12.53
C VAL A 96 -3.32 -2.69 -13.43
N TRP A 97 -3.71 -3.95 -13.30
CA TRP A 97 -4.85 -4.51 -14.04
C TRP A 97 -6.16 -3.77 -13.77
N ALA A 98 -6.37 -3.32 -12.53
CA ALA A 98 -7.55 -2.54 -12.19
C ALA A 98 -7.57 -1.20 -12.95
N LEU A 99 -6.46 -0.48 -13.03
CA LEU A 99 -6.37 0.76 -13.81
C LEU A 99 -6.53 0.51 -15.32
N GLU A 100 -5.98 -0.57 -15.85
CA GLU A 100 -6.17 -0.98 -17.23
C GLU A 100 -7.64 -1.27 -17.53
N ALA A 101 -8.33 -1.98 -16.65
CA ALA A 101 -9.75 -2.28 -16.79
C ALA A 101 -10.64 -1.03 -16.83
N TYR A 102 -10.26 0.02 -16.08
CA TYR A 102 -10.93 1.32 -16.11
C TYR A 102 -10.52 2.19 -17.30
N GLY A 103 -9.52 1.80 -18.08
CA GLY A 103 -8.98 2.60 -19.17
C GLY A 103 -8.28 3.89 -18.71
N ALA A 104 -7.82 3.93 -17.46
CA ALA A 104 -7.18 5.10 -16.85
C ALA A 104 -5.68 5.17 -17.22
N ALA A 105 -5.36 5.35 -18.51
CA ALA A 105 -3.99 5.30 -19.02
C ALA A 105 -3.08 6.39 -18.44
N ASN A 106 -3.56 7.62 -18.33
CA ASN A 106 -2.78 8.73 -17.79
C ASN A 106 -2.45 8.53 -16.31
N THR A 107 -3.39 8.01 -15.52
CA THR A 107 -3.17 7.70 -14.11
C THR A 107 -2.14 6.57 -13.97
N LEU A 108 -2.22 5.54 -14.80
CA LEU A 108 -1.26 4.45 -14.82
C LEU A 108 0.14 4.95 -15.17
N GLN A 109 0.25 5.78 -16.19
CA GLN A 109 1.53 6.41 -16.58
C GLN A 109 2.13 7.23 -15.42
N GLU A 110 1.33 8.04 -14.74
CA GLU A 110 1.77 8.81 -13.58
C GLU A 110 2.29 7.90 -12.45
N MET A 111 1.57 6.81 -12.15
CA MET A 111 1.98 5.84 -11.12
C MET A 111 3.30 5.16 -11.45
N LEU A 112 3.55 4.86 -12.72
CA LEU A 112 4.76 4.16 -13.17
C LEU A 112 5.97 5.09 -13.34
N THR A 113 5.78 6.38 -13.49
CA THR A 113 6.85 7.35 -13.81
C THR A 113 7.07 8.38 -12.71
N ILE A 114 6.31 9.45 -12.70
CA ILE A 114 6.49 10.61 -11.80
C ILE A 114 6.41 10.21 -10.32
N LYS A 115 5.52 9.29 -9.98
CA LYS A 115 5.35 8.79 -8.60
C LYS A 115 6.32 7.68 -8.23
N SER A 116 7.15 7.19 -9.15
CA SER A 116 8.04 6.06 -8.94
C SER A 116 9.49 6.39 -9.31
N ASP A 117 9.93 6.03 -10.50
CA ASP A 117 11.33 5.95 -10.89
C ASP A 117 11.79 6.97 -11.95
N ASP A 118 10.95 7.88 -12.38
CA ASP A 118 11.37 9.03 -13.22
C ASP A 118 12.01 10.09 -12.33
N VAL A 119 13.35 10.06 -12.22
CA VAL A 119 14.14 10.95 -11.35
C VAL A 119 13.92 12.41 -11.71
N TYR A 120 13.99 12.74 -13.00
CA TYR A 120 13.82 14.10 -13.48
C TYR A 120 12.36 14.57 -13.34
N GLY A 121 11.42 13.74 -13.77
CA GLY A 121 9.98 14.04 -13.72
C GLY A 121 9.46 14.29 -12.32
N ARG A 122 9.88 13.49 -11.33
CA ARG A 122 9.47 13.69 -9.94
C ARG A 122 10.00 14.98 -9.33
N SER A 123 11.25 15.36 -9.65
CA SER A 123 11.84 16.62 -9.18
C SER A 123 11.15 17.83 -9.77
N LYS A 124 10.90 17.81 -11.08
CA LYS A 124 10.17 18.87 -11.78
C LYS A 124 8.71 18.97 -11.37
N ALA A 125 8.04 17.84 -11.14
CA ALA A 125 6.66 17.85 -10.63
C ALA A 125 6.58 18.50 -9.25
N TYR A 126 7.52 18.21 -8.36
CA TYR A 126 7.58 18.82 -7.04
C TYR A 126 7.84 20.33 -7.11
N GLU A 127 8.79 20.75 -7.97
CA GLU A 127 9.06 22.16 -8.25
C GLU A 127 7.82 22.88 -8.78
N SER A 128 7.12 22.27 -9.74
CA SER A 128 5.89 22.82 -10.33
C SER A 128 4.77 23.00 -9.29
N ILE A 129 4.63 22.07 -8.35
CA ILE A 129 3.67 22.17 -7.25
C ILE A 129 4.00 23.38 -6.34
N ILE A 130 5.28 23.56 -5.99
CA ILE A 130 5.73 24.69 -5.15
C ILE A 130 5.52 26.02 -5.87
N LYS A 131 5.93 26.09 -7.14
CA LYS A 131 5.84 27.31 -7.97
C LYS A 131 4.42 27.56 -8.51
N LYS A 132 3.50 26.61 -8.37
CA LYS A 132 2.14 26.65 -8.95
C LYS A 132 2.14 26.83 -10.47
N THR A 133 3.08 26.18 -11.14
CA THR A 133 3.17 26.11 -12.59
C THR A 133 2.61 24.80 -13.11
N GLU A 134 2.40 24.68 -14.42
CA GLU A 134 1.99 23.42 -15.04
C GLU A 134 3.03 22.32 -14.85
N ILE A 135 2.55 21.09 -14.61
CA ILE A 135 3.42 19.92 -14.45
C ILE A 135 3.83 19.44 -15.83
N VAL A 136 5.13 19.33 -16.06
CA VAL A 136 5.69 18.77 -17.29
C VAL A 136 5.43 17.27 -17.34
N GLY A 137 5.14 16.74 -18.52
CA GLY A 137 4.88 15.32 -18.72
C GLY A 137 6.07 14.42 -18.30
N PRO A 138 5.81 13.13 -18.06
CA PRO A 138 6.82 12.18 -17.62
C PRO A 138 7.86 11.93 -18.70
N LYS A 139 9.07 11.57 -18.26
CA LYS A 139 10.16 11.08 -19.11
C LYS A 139 10.29 9.56 -19.03
N VAL A 140 11.37 9.03 -19.57
CA VAL A 140 11.67 7.60 -19.54
C VAL A 140 12.01 7.17 -18.11
N PRO A 141 11.36 6.11 -17.59
CA PRO A 141 11.64 5.62 -16.26
C PRO A 141 13.02 4.94 -16.16
N GLU A 142 13.69 5.09 -15.03
CA GLU A 142 15.03 4.53 -14.80
C GLU A 142 15.06 2.99 -14.89
N SER A 143 13.96 2.33 -14.53
CA SER A 143 13.82 0.88 -14.71
C SER A 143 13.94 0.44 -16.16
N PHE A 144 13.51 1.25 -17.12
CA PHE A 144 13.68 0.98 -18.54
C PHE A 144 15.15 1.11 -18.96
N ASN A 145 15.86 2.10 -18.42
CA ASN A 145 17.30 2.28 -18.66
C ASN A 145 18.08 1.04 -18.16
N VAL A 146 17.75 0.55 -17.00
CA VAL A 146 18.35 -0.68 -16.44
C VAL A 146 18.08 -1.87 -17.36
N LEU A 147 16.84 -2.04 -17.84
CA LEU A 147 16.48 -3.11 -18.76
C LEU A 147 17.30 -3.05 -20.07
N VAL A 148 17.43 -1.86 -20.67
CA VAL A 148 18.22 -1.68 -21.89
C VAL A 148 19.68 -2.06 -21.66
N LYS A 149 20.27 -1.65 -20.52
CA LYS A 149 21.66 -2.00 -20.18
C LYS A 149 21.85 -3.48 -19.90
N GLU A 150 20.87 -4.14 -19.31
CA GLU A 150 20.90 -5.61 -19.12
C GLU A 150 20.83 -6.35 -20.46
N LEU A 151 19.97 -5.91 -21.40
CA LEU A 151 19.89 -6.48 -22.75
C LEU A 151 21.21 -6.27 -23.52
N GLN A 152 21.79 -5.10 -23.44
CA GLN A 152 23.10 -4.81 -24.03
C GLN A 152 24.20 -5.70 -23.42
N GLY A 153 24.17 -5.95 -22.11
CA GLY A 153 25.07 -6.88 -21.42
C GLY A 153 24.96 -8.33 -21.93
N LEU A 154 23.78 -8.70 -22.45
CA LEU A 154 23.55 -9.99 -23.13
C LEU A 154 23.97 -9.98 -24.61
N GLY A 155 24.51 -8.86 -25.13
CA GLY A 155 24.92 -8.72 -26.54
C GLY A 155 23.78 -8.35 -27.51
N LEU A 156 22.63 -7.92 -26.97
CA LEU A 156 21.49 -7.48 -27.78
C LEU A 156 21.54 -5.94 -27.96
N LYS A 157 21.36 -5.48 -29.21
CA LYS A 157 21.16 -4.06 -29.50
C LYS A 157 19.67 -3.70 -29.35
N VAL A 158 19.39 -2.58 -28.69
CA VAL A 158 18.01 -2.10 -28.51
C VAL A 158 17.92 -0.72 -29.18
N ASP A 159 17.04 -0.61 -30.16
CA ASP A 159 16.74 0.64 -30.86
C ASP A 159 15.28 1.01 -30.62
N LEU A 160 14.98 2.29 -30.36
CA LEU A 160 13.62 2.79 -30.22
C LEU A 160 13.13 3.34 -31.55
N VAL A 161 12.04 2.78 -32.07
CA VAL A 161 11.47 3.16 -33.35
C VAL A 161 10.19 3.97 -33.12
N HIS A 162 10.18 5.20 -33.58
CA HIS A 162 9.00 6.06 -33.57
C HIS A 162 8.67 6.52 -34.98
N SER A 163 7.58 6.00 -35.57
CA SER A 163 7.17 6.24 -36.97
C SER A 163 8.28 5.96 -37.98
N ASP A 164 8.86 6.98 -38.57
CA ASP A 164 9.91 6.86 -39.60
C ASP A 164 11.32 7.12 -39.08
N ASN A 165 11.47 7.44 -37.80
CA ASN A 165 12.75 7.72 -37.17
C ASN A 165 13.16 6.57 -36.25
N VAL A 166 14.36 6.06 -36.47
CA VAL A 166 15.02 5.13 -35.55
C VAL A 166 15.97 5.95 -34.67
N VAL A 167 15.72 5.96 -33.38
CA VAL A 167 16.57 6.64 -32.42
C VAL A 167 17.29 5.59 -31.59
N ASP A 168 18.61 5.71 -31.48
CA ASP A 168 19.39 4.81 -30.64
C ASP A 168 19.01 5.04 -29.17
N ALA A 169 18.75 3.96 -28.46
CA ALA A 169 18.41 4.03 -27.03
C ALA A 169 19.51 4.73 -26.20
N GLU A 170 20.77 4.66 -26.65
CA GLU A 170 21.88 5.36 -26.01
C GLU A 170 21.82 6.89 -26.16
N GLU A 171 21.32 7.41 -27.29
CA GLU A 171 21.14 8.86 -27.46
C GLU A 171 20.08 9.43 -26.53
N ILE A 172 18.99 8.72 -26.31
CA ILE A 172 17.94 9.13 -25.36
C ILE A 172 18.46 9.08 -23.92
N LEU A 173 19.20 8.02 -23.59
CA LEU A 173 19.87 7.89 -22.30
C LEU A 173 20.87 9.02 -22.06
N ALA A 174 21.70 9.34 -23.04
CA ALA A 174 22.68 10.40 -22.95
C ALA A 174 22.04 11.79 -22.84
N SER A 175 20.93 12.06 -23.54
CA SER A 175 20.19 13.30 -23.43
C SER A 175 19.56 13.50 -22.05
N ASN A 176 19.00 12.43 -21.46
CA ASN A 176 18.44 12.47 -20.11
C ASN A 176 19.54 12.77 -19.07
N ILE A 177 20.70 12.10 -19.17
CA ILE A 177 21.87 12.34 -18.29
C ILE A 177 22.40 13.77 -18.44
N HIS A 178 22.43 14.29 -19.65
CA HIS A 178 22.94 15.67 -19.92
C HIS A 178 21.99 16.73 -19.35
N GLU A 179 20.69 16.51 -19.42
CA GLU A 179 19.71 17.42 -18.79
C GLU A 179 19.76 17.34 -17.25
N GLU A 180 20.03 16.18 -16.67
CA GLU A 180 20.26 16.02 -15.23
C GLU A 180 21.53 16.75 -14.77
N ALA A 181 22.59 16.71 -15.55
CA ALA A 181 23.86 17.40 -15.26
C ALA A 181 23.79 18.92 -15.38
N THR A 182 22.95 19.43 -16.29
CA THR A 182 22.78 20.88 -16.50
C THR A 182 21.81 21.55 -15.55
N HIS A 183 20.93 20.79 -14.92
CA HIS A 183 20.02 21.27 -13.89
C HIS A 183 20.09 20.36 -12.65
N PRO A 184 21.18 20.39 -11.87
CA PRO A 184 21.18 19.77 -10.56
C PRO A 184 20.03 20.39 -9.75
N ALA A 185 19.17 19.55 -9.21
CA ALA A 185 18.10 20.00 -8.33
C ALA A 185 18.74 20.58 -7.05
N GLU A 186 18.99 21.88 -7.03
CA GLU A 186 19.23 22.61 -5.80
C GLU A 186 17.91 22.56 -5.00
N VAL A 187 17.76 21.54 -4.20
CA VAL A 187 16.74 21.48 -3.17
C VAL A 187 17.25 22.33 -2.02
N ASP A 188 16.94 23.60 -2.07
CA ASP A 188 17.09 24.50 -0.93
C ASP A 188 16.05 24.05 0.11
N VAL A 189 16.49 23.22 1.04
CA VAL A 189 15.65 22.79 2.19
C VAL A 189 15.67 23.97 3.16
N PRO A 190 14.52 24.61 3.44
CA PRO A 190 14.47 25.65 4.44
C PRO A 190 14.94 25.06 5.78
N GLN A 191 15.97 25.67 6.38
CA GLN A 191 16.57 25.24 7.66
C GLN A 191 15.66 25.51 8.88
N ASP A 192 14.45 26.01 8.69
CA ASP A 192 13.56 26.46 9.75
C ASP A 192 12.40 25.48 10.07
N ALA A 193 12.57 24.19 9.80
CA ALA A 193 11.61 23.16 10.18
C ALA A 193 12.24 22.17 11.18
N VAL A 194 12.59 22.68 12.37
CA VAL A 194 12.86 21.88 13.57
C VAL A 194 11.83 22.22 14.63
#